data_522e7df9195dd2791864ddcc579ab3f3
#
_entry.id   522e7df9195dd2791864ddcc579ab3f3
#
_cell.length_a   1.000
_cell.length_b   1.000
_cell.length_c   1.000
_cell.angle_alpha   90.00
_cell.angle_beta   90.00
_cell.angle_gamma   90.00
#
_symmetry.space_group_name_H-M   'P 1'
#
loop_
_entity.id
_entity.type
_entity.pdbx_description
1 polymer ?
#
loop_
_entity_poly.entity_id
_entity_poly.type
_entity_poly.pdbx_seq_one_letter_code
_entity_poly.pdbx_strand_id
1 'polypeptide(L)'
;MPRIHVVFGQSACGQLKFGLAAARSSESIVSVIDDLMSGPLGNMCLDEMQQKRLQWWEHVLGEDDKDHIALLGENWKRFCAWVDSVSVKDSLLIWMAENPAEYTGLLCVLSHVPVTMPVSVVNVTKAYVEKYNTSDVEYFIKDSGEVAPDKLLALADYAVVLDSYDRASCRENWSQLLREHTQFRRIVDGSVKAVPEDYFDPYIIRMARNLQGDNESFAATRLVGECLGHHPQLTSDTLVFWRIRNLIDSGILTYTGSMTNMRECWLRLSD
;
A
#
# COMPACT_ATOMS: atom_id res chain seq x y z
N MET A 1 1.59 -26.44 -13.60
CA MET A 1 1.64 -25.09 -14.17
C MET A 1 2.52 -24.25 -13.24
N PRO A 2 3.43 -23.44 -13.74
CA PRO A 2 4.21 -22.55 -12.88
C PRO A 2 3.27 -21.56 -12.19
N ARG A 3 3.43 -21.42 -10.87
CA ARG A 3 2.72 -20.44 -10.07
C ARG A 3 3.50 -19.13 -10.09
N ILE A 4 2.80 -18.03 -10.27
CA ILE A 4 3.37 -16.69 -10.21
C ILE A 4 2.84 -16.02 -8.94
N HIS A 5 3.74 -15.65 -8.07
CA HIS A 5 3.40 -14.91 -6.86
C HIS A 5 3.30 -13.43 -7.19
N VAL A 6 2.25 -12.78 -6.69
CA VAL A 6 2.10 -11.32 -6.78
C VAL A 6 2.09 -10.74 -5.37
N VAL A 7 2.92 -9.73 -5.12
CA VAL A 7 3.04 -9.04 -3.83
C VAL A 7 3.05 -7.53 -4.01
N PHE A 8 2.76 -6.81 -2.95
CA PHE A 8 2.73 -5.36 -2.92
C PHE A 8 3.82 -4.82 -1.99
N GLY A 9 4.55 -3.80 -2.46
CA GLY A 9 5.67 -3.22 -1.73
C GLY A 9 6.99 -3.99 -1.86
N GLN A 10 8.08 -3.29 -1.54
CA GLN A 10 9.44 -3.85 -1.62
C GLN A 10 9.71 -4.85 -0.50
N SER A 11 9.22 -4.56 0.72
CA SER A 11 9.43 -5.42 1.89
C SER A 11 8.81 -6.79 1.68
N ALA A 12 7.53 -6.86 1.28
CA ALA A 12 6.85 -8.12 0.98
C ALA A 12 7.56 -8.91 -0.12
N CYS A 13 8.04 -8.23 -1.18
CA CYS A 13 8.82 -8.86 -2.23
C CYS A 13 10.13 -9.47 -1.69
N GLY A 14 10.83 -8.76 -0.82
CA GLY A 14 12.05 -9.25 -0.17
C GLY A 14 11.79 -10.47 0.71
N GLN A 15 10.78 -10.42 1.56
CA GLN A 15 10.37 -11.52 2.44
C GLN A 15 10.03 -12.78 1.62
N LEU A 16 9.19 -12.62 0.59
CA LEU A 16 8.79 -13.77 -0.22
C LEU A 16 9.95 -14.35 -1.05
N LYS A 17 10.81 -13.51 -1.62
CA LYS A 17 12.04 -13.96 -2.31
C LYS A 17 12.92 -14.82 -1.40
N PHE A 18 13.13 -14.36 -0.17
CA PHE A 18 13.94 -15.10 0.80
C PHE A 18 13.28 -16.43 1.17
N GLY A 19 11.96 -16.43 1.44
CA GLY A 19 11.21 -17.63 1.77
C GLY A 19 11.24 -18.68 0.65
N LEU A 20 10.98 -18.27 -0.61
CA LEU A 20 11.04 -19.17 -1.77
C LEU A 20 12.43 -19.72 -2.02
N ALA A 21 13.47 -18.88 -1.87
CA ALA A 21 14.86 -19.33 -2.00
C ALA A 21 15.23 -20.38 -0.94
N ALA A 22 14.83 -20.17 0.32
CA ALA A 22 15.02 -21.13 1.41
C ALA A 22 14.29 -22.45 1.15
N ALA A 23 13.08 -22.40 0.55
CA ALA A 23 12.30 -23.56 0.13
C ALA A 23 12.80 -24.20 -1.18
N ARG A 24 13.85 -23.65 -1.80
CA ARG A 24 14.36 -24.07 -3.11
C ARG A 24 13.30 -24.08 -4.22
N SER A 25 12.32 -23.18 -4.12
CA SER A 25 11.29 -23.03 -5.15
C SER A 25 11.82 -22.22 -6.33
N SER A 26 11.41 -22.59 -7.55
CA SER A 26 11.66 -21.85 -8.79
C SER A 26 10.49 -20.97 -9.21
N GLU A 27 9.48 -20.79 -8.36
CA GLU A 27 8.31 -19.97 -8.64
C GLU A 27 8.70 -18.48 -8.77
N SER A 28 8.08 -17.79 -9.70
CA SER A 28 8.39 -16.40 -10.01
C SER A 28 7.60 -15.43 -9.15
N ILE A 29 8.16 -14.23 -8.95
CA ILE A 29 7.52 -13.15 -8.19
C ILE A 29 7.38 -11.92 -9.07
N VAL A 30 6.19 -11.34 -9.07
CA VAL A 30 5.87 -10.01 -9.59
C VAL A 30 5.55 -9.12 -8.41
N SER A 31 6.17 -7.95 -8.35
CA SER A 31 5.88 -6.96 -7.30
C SER A 31 5.33 -5.68 -7.89
N VAL A 32 4.28 -5.16 -7.28
CA VAL A 32 3.80 -3.78 -7.46
C VAL A 32 4.25 -3.00 -6.23
N ILE A 33 5.26 -2.16 -6.40
CA ILE A 33 5.88 -1.43 -5.27
C ILE A 33 5.26 -0.07 -5.01
N ASP A 34 4.42 0.40 -5.92
CA ASP A 34 3.72 1.67 -5.81
C ASP A 34 2.59 1.58 -4.78
N ASP A 35 2.52 2.56 -3.87
CA ASP A 35 1.43 2.65 -2.89
C ASP A 35 0.15 3.17 -3.54
N LEU A 36 -0.73 2.23 -3.90
CA LEU A 36 -2.01 2.54 -4.54
C LEU A 36 -3.11 3.01 -3.55
N MET A 37 -2.80 3.23 -2.27
CA MET A 37 -3.68 3.95 -1.36
C MET A 37 -3.92 5.38 -1.82
N SER A 38 -2.97 5.96 -2.56
CA SER A 38 -3.04 7.35 -3.01
C SER A 38 -2.75 7.54 -4.49
N GLY A 39 -3.05 8.72 -5.00
CA GLY A 39 -2.74 9.17 -6.36
C GLY A 39 -3.69 8.63 -7.43
N PRO A 40 -3.50 9.05 -8.69
CA PRO A 40 -4.40 8.72 -9.80
C PRO A 40 -4.39 7.23 -10.14
N LEU A 41 -5.53 6.68 -10.53
CA LEU A 41 -5.70 5.30 -11.01
C LEU A 41 -6.12 5.29 -12.48
N GLY A 42 -5.78 4.22 -13.18
CA GLY A 42 -6.12 4.01 -14.58
C GLY A 42 -5.55 2.71 -15.12
N ASN A 43 -5.48 2.61 -16.45
CA ASN A 43 -4.71 1.53 -17.05
C ASN A 43 -3.21 1.80 -16.89
N MET A 44 -2.58 1.10 -15.95
CA MET A 44 -1.19 1.30 -15.57
C MET A 44 -0.18 0.92 -16.66
N CYS A 45 -0.63 0.25 -17.72
CA CYS A 45 0.21 -0.07 -18.88
C CYS A 45 0.16 0.99 -20.00
N LEU A 46 -0.50 2.11 -19.76
CA LEU A 46 -0.43 3.28 -20.63
C LEU A 46 0.63 4.26 -20.13
N ASP A 47 1.52 4.71 -21.00
CA ASP A 47 2.59 5.67 -20.66
C ASP A 47 2.06 6.93 -19.98
N GLU A 48 0.92 7.47 -20.49
CA GLU A 48 0.26 8.63 -19.90
C GLU A 48 -0.12 8.39 -18.42
N MET A 49 -0.60 7.19 -18.09
CA MET A 49 -0.98 6.86 -16.72
C MET A 49 0.23 6.71 -15.81
N GLN A 50 1.30 6.08 -16.30
CA GLN A 50 2.56 6.00 -15.58
C GLN A 50 3.13 7.39 -15.30
N GLN A 51 3.13 8.28 -16.28
CA GLN A 51 3.56 9.68 -16.09
C GLN A 51 2.73 10.40 -15.02
N LYS A 52 1.40 10.27 -15.05
CA LYS A 52 0.52 10.85 -13.99
C LYS A 52 0.85 10.31 -12.59
N ARG A 53 1.16 9.01 -12.49
CA ARG A 53 1.57 8.40 -11.22
C ARG A 53 2.92 8.96 -10.74
N LEU A 54 3.90 9.08 -11.61
CA LEU A 54 5.22 9.61 -11.26
C LEU A 54 5.12 11.08 -10.84
N GLN A 55 4.35 11.91 -11.58
CA GLN A 55 4.07 13.31 -11.21
C GLN A 55 3.38 13.43 -9.85
N TRP A 56 2.46 12.51 -9.53
CA TRP A 56 1.86 12.45 -8.20
C TRP A 56 2.92 12.24 -7.12
N TRP A 57 3.82 11.28 -7.32
CA TRP A 57 4.88 11.01 -6.34
C TRP A 57 5.92 12.13 -6.28
N GLU A 58 6.24 12.80 -7.38
CA GLU A 58 7.05 14.03 -7.39
C GLU A 58 6.42 15.12 -6.50
N HIS A 59 5.10 15.28 -6.58
CA HIS A 59 4.36 16.21 -5.72
C HIS A 59 4.37 15.81 -4.24
N VAL A 60 4.20 14.52 -3.95
CA VAL A 60 4.15 13.99 -2.57
C VAL A 60 5.54 13.95 -1.92
N LEU A 61 6.56 13.51 -2.63
CA LEU A 61 7.92 13.36 -2.10
C LEU A 61 8.72 14.67 -2.13
N GLY A 62 8.45 15.54 -3.11
CA GLY A 62 9.29 16.70 -3.41
C GLY A 62 10.49 16.32 -4.29
N GLU A 63 11.40 17.28 -4.49
CA GLU A 63 12.51 17.15 -5.46
C GLU A 63 13.64 16.20 -5.00
N ASP A 64 13.65 15.80 -3.73
CA ASP A 64 14.81 15.12 -3.10
C ASP A 64 14.82 13.60 -3.29
N ASP A 65 13.74 12.98 -3.80
CA ASP A 65 13.64 11.50 -3.89
C ASP A 65 13.50 10.98 -5.33
N LYS A 66 14.37 11.47 -6.22
CA LYS A 66 14.41 11.08 -7.64
C LYS A 66 14.67 9.58 -7.84
N ASP A 67 15.47 8.97 -6.96
CA ASP A 67 15.79 7.56 -7.05
C ASP A 67 14.55 6.68 -6.79
N HIS A 68 13.70 7.07 -5.84
CA HIS A 68 12.44 6.38 -5.58
C HIS A 68 11.48 6.49 -6.78
N ILE A 69 11.34 7.69 -7.36
CA ILE A 69 10.49 7.92 -8.53
C ILE A 69 10.98 7.11 -9.74
N ALA A 70 12.30 7.07 -9.98
CA ALA A 70 12.88 6.25 -11.04
C ALA A 70 12.59 4.75 -10.82
N LEU A 71 12.70 4.27 -9.58
CA LEU A 71 12.39 2.90 -9.19
C LEU A 71 10.92 2.54 -9.44
N LEU A 72 9.98 3.44 -9.12
CA LEU A 72 8.55 3.28 -9.42
C LEU A 72 8.31 3.13 -10.93
N GLY A 73 8.90 4.01 -11.73
CA GLY A 73 8.79 3.96 -13.19
C GLY A 73 9.31 2.63 -13.77
N GLU A 74 10.48 2.18 -13.31
CA GLU A 74 11.02 0.88 -13.73
C GLU A 74 10.16 -0.31 -13.24
N ASN A 75 9.52 -0.20 -12.09
CA ASN A 75 8.62 -1.24 -11.60
C ASN A 75 7.36 -1.34 -12.46
N TRP A 76 6.76 -0.22 -12.85
CA TRP A 76 5.60 -0.21 -13.74
C TRP A 76 5.93 -0.77 -15.14
N LYS A 77 7.08 -0.44 -15.71
CA LYS A 77 7.53 -1.05 -16.98
C LYS A 77 7.65 -2.56 -16.87
N ARG A 78 8.24 -3.07 -15.78
CA ARG A 78 8.35 -4.52 -15.53
C ARG A 78 6.99 -5.19 -15.34
N PHE A 79 6.08 -4.53 -14.61
CA PHE A 79 4.72 -5.01 -14.44
C PHE A 79 4.01 -5.13 -15.79
N CYS A 80 4.08 -4.13 -16.66
CA CYS A 80 3.43 -4.16 -17.96
C CYS A 80 4.04 -5.20 -18.90
N ALA A 81 5.37 -5.33 -18.92
CA ALA A 81 6.03 -6.40 -19.68
C ALA A 81 5.59 -7.80 -19.20
N TRP A 82 5.37 -7.97 -17.91
CA TRP A 82 4.79 -9.20 -17.36
C TRP A 82 3.34 -9.38 -17.80
N VAL A 83 2.50 -8.36 -17.73
CA VAL A 83 1.09 -8.41 -18.20
C VAL A 83 0.99 -8.85 -19.65
N ASP A 84 1.89 -8.36 -20.51
CA ASP A 84 1.95 -8.73 -21.93
C ASP A 84 2.39 -10.19 -22.14
N SER A 85 3.10 -10.77 -21.21
CA SER A 85 3.65 -12.13 -21.29
C SER A 85 2.78 -13.21 -20.63
N VAL A 86 1.93 -12.81 -19.66
CA VAL A 86 1.15 -13.74 -18.86
C VAL A 86 -0.03 -14.33 -19.65
N SER A 87 -0.33 -15.59 -19.42
CA SER A 87 -1.35 -16.31 -20.17
C SER A 87 -2.36 -17.02 -19.26
N VAL A 88 -3.49 -17.43 -19.83
CA VAL A 88 -4.51 -18.25 -19.12
C VAL A 88 -4.01 -19.62 -18.64
N LYS A 89 -2.82 -20.04 -19.09
CA LYS A 89 -2.18 -21.30 -18.64
C LYS A 89 -1.37 -21.11 -17.35
N ASP A 90 -1.09 -19.88 -16.96
CA ASP A 90 -0.43 -19.55 -15.71
C ASP A 90 -1.45 -19.52 -14.57
N SER A 91 -0.96 -19.56 -13.33
CA SER A 91 -1.78 -19.38 -12.15
C SER A 91 -1.16 -18.32 -11.23
N LEU A 92 -2.00 -17.46 -10.66
CA LEU A 92 -1.55 -16.43 -9.72
C LEU A 92 -1.82 -16.84 -8.28
N LEU A 93 -0.86 -16.54 -7.41
CA LEU A 93 -1.05 -16.50 -5.97
C LEU A 93 -0.74 -15.06 -5.50
N ILE A 94 -1.78 -14.31 -5.18
CA ILE A 94 -1.67 -12.92 -4.76
C ILE A 94 -1.64 -12.87 -3.24
N TRP A 95 -0.66 -12.18 -2.68
CA TRP A 95 -0.49 -11.97 -1.25
C TRP A 95 -0.90 -10.55 -0.91
N MET A 96 -1.84 -10.38 -0.01
CA MET A 96 -2.29 -9.05 0.40
C MET A 96 -2.68 -9.00 1.87
N ALA A 97 -2.30 -7.93 2.55
CA ALA A 97 -2.83 -7.56 3.85
C ALA A 97 -4.09 -6.69 3.72
N GLU A 98 -4.87 -6.57 4.79
CA GLU A 98 -6.09 -5.75 4.82
C GLU A 98 -5.79 -4.25 4.98
N ASN A 99 -5.01 -3.70 4.04
CA ASN A 99 -4.77 -2.26 3.94
C ASN A 99 -5.20 -1.73 2.55
N PRO A 100 -5.47 -0.42 2.42
CA PRO A 100 -5.97 0.17 1.17
C PRO A 100 -4.98 0.05 0.00
N ALA A 101 -3.66 0.09 0.26
CA ALA A 101 -2.64 0.02 -0.78
C ALA A 101 -2.61 -1.35 -1.45
N GLU A 102 -2.48 -2.43 -0.63
CA GLU A 102 -2.40 -3.79 -1.14
C GLU A 102 -3.73 -4.26 -1.74
N TYR A 103 -4.86 -3.86 -1.14
CA TYR A 103 -6.16 -4.21 -1.70
C TYR A 103 -6.41 -3.48 -3.04
N THR A 104 -6.05 -2.19 -3.16
CA THR A 104 -6.11 -1.50 -4.47
C THR A 104 -5.14 -2.14 -5.47
N GLY A 105 -3.98 -2.59 -5.01
CA GLY A 105 -3.03 -3.38 -5.80
C GLY A 105 -3.63 -4.66 -6.34
N LEU A 106 -4.35 -5.43 -5.52
CA LEU A 106 -5.10 -6.60 -5.96
C LEU A 106 -6.10 -6.24 -7.07
N LEU A 107 -6.91 -5.19 -6.89
CA LEU A 107 -7.88 -4.74 -7.89
C LEU A 107 -7.18 -4.35 -9.20
N CYS A 108 -6.05 -3.64 -9.10
CA CYS A 108 -5.23 -3.24 -10.24
C CYS A 108 -4.73 -4.47 -11.01
N VAL A 109 -4.11 -5.44 -10.34
CA VAL A 109 -3.63 -6.68 -10.97
C VAL A 109 -4.77 -7.42 -11.67
N LEU A 110 -5.90 -7.61 -10.98
CA LEU A 110 -7.07 -8.30 -11.54
C LEU A 110 -7.69 -7.57 -12.73
N SER A 111 -7.50 -6.26 -12.86
CA SER A 111 -7.97 -5.49 -14.02
C SER A 111 -7.09 -5.67 -15.26
N HIS A 112 -5.81 -6.06 -15.09
CA HIS A 112 -4.84 -6.18 -16.18
C HIS A 112 -4.62 -7.62 -16.66
N VAL A 113 -4.97 -8.63 -15.85
CA VAL A 113 -4.76 -10.03 -16.22
C VAL A 113 -6.02 -10.67 -16.86
N PRO A 114 -5.88 -11.73 -17.69
CA PRO A 114 -7.03 -12.39 -18.32
C PRO A 114 -8.09 -12.85 -17.30
N VAL A 115 -9.37 -12.67 -17.65
CA VAL A 115 -10.51 -13.00 -16.74
C VAL A 115 -10.53 -14.48 -16.36
N THR A 116 -10.14 -15.35 -17.27
CA THR A 116 -10.19 -16.82 -17.11
C THR A 116 -8.94 -17.41 -16.47
N MET A 117 -7.92 -16.57 -16.20
CA MET A 117 -6.70 -17.04 -15.52
C MET A 117 -7.03 -17.49 -14.09
N PRO A 118 -6.54 -18.66 -13.63
CA PRO A 118 -6.68 -19.08 -12.26
C PRO A 118 -5.97 -18.12 -11.29
N VAL A 119 -6.70 -17.62 -10.30
CA VAL A 119 -6.16 -16.72 -9.27
C VAL A 119 -6.58 -17.21 -7.89
N SER A 120 -5.60 -17.29 -7.00
CA SER A 120 -5.82 -17.47 -5.55
C SER A 120 -5.28 -16.27 -4.80
N VAL A 121 -5.88 -15.97 -3.66
CA VAL A 121 -5.45 -14.86 -2.78
C VAL A 121 -5.18 -15.40 -1.39
N VAL A 122 -4.04 -15.01 -0.83
CA VAL A 122 -3.74 -15.12 0.60
C VAL A 122 -4.02 -13.78 1.25
N ASN A 123 -5.07 -13.71 2.06
CA ASN A 123 -5.27 -12.59 2.96
C ASN A 123 -4.31 -12.75 4.15
N VAL A 124 -3.16 -12.07 4.07
CA VAL A 124 -2.07 -12.23 5.03
C VAL A 124 -2.50 -11.83 6.43
N THR A 125 -3.31 -10.77 6.57
CA THR A 125 -3.84 -10.32 7.87
C THR A 125 -4.65 -11.44 8.54
N LYS A 126 -5.65 -11.99 7.83
CA LYS A 126 -6.53 -13.04 8.38
C LYS A 126 -5.80 -14.35 8.60
N ALA A 127 -4.99 -14.76 7.61
CA ALA A 127 -4.23 -16.00 7.69
C ALA A 127 -3.23 -15.99 8.86
N TYR A 128 -2.59 -14.82 9.12
CA TYR A 128 -1.67 -14.68 10.24
C TYR A 128 -2.39 -14.81 11.58
N VAL A 129 -3.52 -14.11 11.74
CA VAL A 129 -4.35 -14.20 12.95
C VAL A 129 -4.76 -15.66 13.21
N GLU A 130 -5.28 -16.34 12.19
CA GLU A 130 -5.74 -17.74 12.33
C GLU A 130 -4.61 -18.70 12.66
N LYS A 131 -3.43 -18.51 12.07
CA LYS A 131 -2.32 -19.46 12.24
C LYS A 131 -1.46 -19.19 13.47
N TYR A 132 -1.26 -17.93 13.85
CA TYR A 132 -0.20 -17.54 14.80
C TYR A 132 -0.70 -16.82 16.06
N ASN A 133 -1.91 -16.24 16.06
CA ASN A 133 -2.43 -15.65 17.28
C ASN A 133 -2.89 -16.72 18.27
N THR A 134 -2.75 -16.41 19.55
CA THR A 134 -3.15 -17.26 20.67
C THR A 134 -3.96 -16.45 21.66
N SER A 135 -4.48 -17.08 22.74
CA SER A 135 -5.16 -16.36 23.82
C SER A 135 -4.31 -15.28 24.49
N ASP A 136 -2.98 -15.40 24.43
CA ASP A 136 -2.04 -14.55 25.14
C ASP A 136 -1.33 -13.55 24.22
N VAL A 137 -1.41 -13.75 22.90
CA VAL A 137 -0.72 -12.93 21.89
C VAL A 137 -1.67 -12.64 20.74
N GLU A 138 -2.06 -11.39 20.63
CA GLU A 138 -2.78 -10.87 19.48
C GLU A 138 -1.86 -9.95 18.67
N TYR A 139 -1.65 -10.29 17.41
CA TYR A 139 -0.89 -9.47 16.48
C TYR A 139 -1.69 -9.21 15.22
N PHE A 140 -1.84 -7.96 14.84
CA PHE A 140 -2.56 -7.54 13.64
C PHE A 140 -1.56 -7.10 12.56
N ILE A 141 -1.47 -7.86 11.49
CA ILE A 141 -0.63 -7.55 10.32
C ILE A 141 -1.31 -6.46 9.49
N LYS A 142 -0.67 -5.30 9.38
CA LYS A 142 -1.15 -4.19 8.55
C LYS A 142 -0.60 -4.22 7.13
N ASP A 143 0.63 -4.73 6.96
CA ASP A 143 1.34 -4.80 5.68
C ASP A 143 1.96 -6.19 5.54
N SER A 144 1.85 -6.79 4.35
CA SER A 144 2.37 -8.14 4.11
C SER A 144 3.90 -8.24 4.27
N GLY A 145 4.60 -7.11 4.15
CA GLY A 145 6.05 -7.01 4.39
C GLY A 145 6.46 -7.05 5.86
N GLU A 146 5.52 -6.97 6.82
CA GLU A 146 5.80 -7.13 8.26
C GLU A 146 6.05 -8.60 8.64
N VAL A 147 5.63 -9.55 7.79
CA VAL A 147 5.68 -10.98 8.10
C VAL A 147 7.05 -11.56 7.74
N ALA A 148 7.68 -12.24 8.68
CA ALA A 148 8.96 -12.92 8.46
C ALA A 148 8.85 -13.97 7.33
N PRO A 149 9.93 -14.23 6.55
CA PRO A 149 9.90 -15.04 5.33
C PRO A 149 9.33 -16.45 5.50
N ASP A 150 9.71 -17.13 6.56
CA ASP A 150 9.27 -18.48 6.89
C ASP A 150 7.78 -18.52 7.25
N LYS A 151 7.34 -17.54 8.02
CA LYS A 151 5.94 -17.37 8.40
C LYS A 151 5.08 -16.98 7.20
N LEU A 152 5.55 -16.03 6.37
CA LEU A 152 4.81 -15.59 5.19
C LEU A 152 4.55 -16.76 4.25
N LEU A 153 5.59 -17.53 3.89
CA LEU A 153 5.45 -18.66 2.98
C LEU A 153 4.49 -19.73 3.54
N ALA A 154 4.50 -19.96 4.86
CA ALA A 154 3.62 -20.90 5.52
C ALA A 154 2.14 -20.48 5.52
N LEU A 155 1.81 -19.24 5.16
CA LEU A 155 0.42 -18.78 4.97
C LEU A 155 -0.14 -19.21 3.60
N ALA A 156 0.65 -19.76 2.69
CA ALA A 156 0.17 -20.25 1.38
C ALA A 156 -0.97 -21.26 1.48
N ASP A 157 -1.02 -22.03 2.58
CA ASP A 157 -2.08 -23.00 2.85
C ASP A 157 -3.47 -22.35 3.05
N TYR A 158 -3.51 -21.05 3.33
CA TYR A 158 -4.73 -20.27 3.50
C TYR A 158 -5.19 -19.58 2.21
N ALA A 159 -4.62 -19.96 1.08
CA ALA A 159 -4.99 -19.38 -0.20
C ALA A 159 -6.44 -19.73 -0.58
N VAL A 160 -7.24 -18.73 -0.91
CA VAL A 160 -8.61 -18.89 -1.39
C VAL A 160 -8.66 -18.64 -2.89
N VAL A 161 -9.25 -19.56 -3.63
CA VAL A 161 -9.45 -19.42 -5.08
C VAL A 161 -10.53 -18.36 -5.32
N LEU A 162 -10.24 -17.35 -6.14
CA LEU A 162 -11.26 -16.39 -6.56
C LEU A 162 -12.12 -16.98 -7.65
N ASP A 163 -13.40 -17.14 -7.38
CA ASP A 163 -14.37 -17.57 -8.37
C ASP A 163 -14.76 -16.43 -9.36
N SER A 164 -15.67 -16.71 -10.28
CA SER A 164 -16.11 -15.74 -11.27
C SER A 164 -16.86 -14.56 -10.68
N TYR A 165 -17.58 -14.76 -9.57
CA TYR A 165 -18.31 -13.72 -8.85
C TYR A 165 -17.34 -12.78 -8.12
N ASP A 166 -16.37 -13.33 -7.39
CA ASP A 166 -15.32 -12.58 -6.72
C ASP A 166 -14.56 -11.70 -7.71
N ARG A 167 -14.18 -12.29 -8.87
CA ARG A 167 -13.47 -11.59 -9.93
C ARG A 167 -14.30 -10.46 -10.55
N ALA A 168 -15.59 -10.67 -10.75
CA ALA A 168 -16.51 -9.66 -11.26
C ALA A 168 -16.67 -8.51 -10.25
N SER A 169 -16.82 -8.83 -8.97
CA SER A 169 -16.92 -7.87 -7.88
C SER A 169 -15.66 -7.00 -7.77
N CYS A 170 -14.47 -7.60 -7.84
CA CYS A 170 -13.20 -6.85 -7.84
C CYS A 170 -13.09 -5.90 -9.04
N ARG A 171 -13.49 -6.34 -10.24
CA ARG A 171 -13.47 -5.49 -11.45
C ARG A 171 -14.47 -4.34 -11.36
N GLU A 172 -15.65 -4.56 -10.82
CA GLU A 172 -16.62 -3.49 -10.60
C GLU A 172 -16.10 -2.47 -9.58
N ASN A 173 -15.49 -2.93 -8.47
CA ASN A 173 -14.88 -2.03 -7.50
C ASN A 173 -13.75 -1.19 -8.15
N TRP A 174 -12.89 -1.82 -8.97
CA TRP A 174 -11.88 -1.08 -9.73
C TRP A 174 -12.51 -0.03 -10.65
N SER A 175 -13.53 -0.41 -11.43
CA SER A 175 -14.25 0.50 -12.32
C SER A 175 -14.89 1.66 -11.57
N GLN A 176 -15.42 1.43 -10.36
CA GLN A 176 -15.96 2.47 -9.51
C GLN A 176 -14.89 3.45 -9.06
N LEU A 177 -13.74 2.97 -8.60
CA LEU A 177 -12.61 3.83 -8.19
C LEU A 177 -12.13 4.73 -9.33
N LEU A 178 -12.13 4.22 -10.57
CA LEU A 178 -11.75 5.01 -11.75
C LEU A 178 -12.76 6.15 -12.03
N ARG A 179 -14.04 5.97 -11.71
CA ARG A 179 -15.08 7.00 -11.92
C ARG A 179 -15.05 8.10 -10.87
N GLU A 180 -14.57 7.79 -9.67
CA GLU A 180 -14.64 8.72 -8.53
C GLU A 180 -13.54 9.80 -8.53
N HIS A 181 -12.47 9.64 -9.31
CA HIS A 181 -11.38 10.61 -9.53
C HIS A 181 -10.75 11.20 -8.25
N THR A 182 -10.90 10.54 -7.09
CA THR A 182 -10.28 10.98 -5.83
C THR A 182 -8.88 10.43 -5.66
N GLN A 183 -8.06 11.15 -4.87
CA GLN A 183 -6.66 10.80 -4.74
C GLN A 183 -6.38 9.86 -3.57
N PHE A 184 -7.34 9.62 -2.67
CA PHE A 184 -7.14 8.73 -1.51
C PHE A 184 -8.19 7.63 -1.43
N ARG A 185 -7.81 6.55 -0.78
CA ARG A 185 -8.62 5.33 -0.63
C ARG A 185 -8.56 4.77 0.78
N ARG A 186 -9.63 4.12 1.18
CA ARG A 186 -9.71 3.35 2.41
C ARG A 186 -10.57 2.10 2.21
N ILE A 187 -10.47 1.14 3.13
CA ILE A 187 -11.37 -0.01 3.16
C ILE A 187 -12.60 0.34 4.00
N VAL A 188 -13.78 0.13 3.44
CA VAL A 188 -15.08 0.26 4.11
C VAL A 188 -15.91 -0.98 3.75
N ASP A 189 -16.37 -1.69 4.76
CA ASP A 189 -17.21 -2.89 4.60
C ASP A 189 -16.63 -3.91 3.60
N GLY A 190 -15.32 -4.16 3.72
CA GLY A 190 -14.59 -5.13 2.90
C GLY A 190 -14.32 -4.70 1.45
N SER A 191 -14.59 -3.44 1.09
CA SER A 191 -14.35 -2.89 -0.25
C SER A 191 -13.49 -1.63 -0.19
N VAL A 192 -12.67 -1.40 -1.21
CA VAL A 192 -11.93 -0.15 -1.34
C VAL A 192 -12.89 0.96 -1.80
N LYS A 193 -12.88 2.07 -1.08
CA LYS A 193 -13.66 3.28 -1.39
C LYS A 193 -12.73 4.47 -1.55
N ALA A 194 -13.04 5.31 -2.50
CA ALA A 194 -12.42 6.61 -2.66
C ALA A 194 -12.88 7.56 -1.53
N VAL A 195 -11.95 8.36 -1.04
CA VAL A 195 -12.21 9.38 -0.01
C VAL A 195 -11.54 10.70 -0.39
N PRO A 196 -12.00 11.85 0.14
CA PRO A 196 -11.33 13.13 -0.06
C PRO A 196 -9.86 13.07 0.37
N GLU A 197 -9.05 13.94 -0.22
CA GLU A 197 -7.60 13.99 0.04
C GLU A 197 -7.28 14.33 1.51
N ASP A 198 -8.11 15.16 2.14
CA ASP A 198 -8.00 15.59 3.54
C ASP A 198 -8.68 14.63 4.54
N TYR A 199 -9.14 13.48 4.07
CA TYR A 199 -9.90 12.52 4.90
C TYR A 199 -9.21 12.15 6.21
N PHE A 200 -7.88 12.03 6.21
CA PHE A 200 -7.11 11.67 7.39
C PHE A 200 -6.68 12.87 8.23
N ASP A 201 -6.88 14.11 7.77
CA ASP A 201 -6.44 15.32 8.47
C ASP A 201 -7.03 15.46 9.88
N PRO A 202 -8.36 15.23 10.09
CA PRO A 202 -8.91 15.28 11.45
C PRO A 202 -8.26 14.28 12.42
N TYR A 203 -7.84 13.13 11.90
CA TYR A 203 -7.14 12.12 12.69
C TYR A 203 -5.70 12.58 13.01
N ILE A 204 -4.96 13.10 12.03
CA ILE A 204 -3.59 13.60 12.20
C ILE A 204 -3.59 14.77 13.20
N ILE A 205 -4.55 15.71 13.09
CA ILE A 205 -4.69 16.84 14.00
C ILE A 205 -4.97 16.36 15.43
N ARG A 206 -5.82 15.34 15.61
CA ARG A 206 -6.06 14.76 16.92
C ARG A 206 -4.80 14.16 17.54
N MET A 207 -3.99 13.44 16.75
CA MET A 207 -2.71 12.89 17.21
C MET A 207 -1.72 14.01 17.55
N ALA A 208 -1.68 15.07 16.76
CA ALA A 208 -0.88 16.25 17.03
C ALA A 208 -1.26 16.91 18.37
N ARG A 209 -2.57 17.07 18.65
CA ARG A 209 -3.06 17.59 19.94
C ARG A 209 -2.61 16.74 21.13
N ASN A 210 -2.71 15.42 20.99
CA ASN A 210 -2.29 14.49 22.04
C ASN A 210 -0.77 14.59 22.32
N LEU A 211 0.03 14.77 21.26
CA LEU A 211 1.49 14.90 21.39
C LEU A 211 1.91 16.24 21.95
N GLN A 212 1.23 17.30 21.57
CA GLN A 212 1.57 18.64 22.05
C GLN A 212 1.33 18.72 23.55
N GLY A 213 0.13 18.41 24.07
CA GLY A 213 -0.18 18.56 25.48
C GLY A 213 0.33 19.89 26.03
N ASP A 214 1.21 19.83 27.02
CA ASP A 214 1.88 21.00 27.62
C ASP A 214 3.24 21.34 26.97
N ASN A 215 3.64 20.62 25.90
CA ASN A 215 4.91 20.87 25.22
C ASN A 215 4.81 22.04 24.26
N GLU A 216 5.91 22.77 24.08
CA GLU A 216 5.98 23.85 23.10
C GLU A 216 5.95 23.34 21.65
N SER A 217 6.58 22.18 21.41
CA SER A 217 6.67 21.54 20.09
C SER A 217 6.94 20.04 20.22
N PHE A 218 6.75 19.30 19.12
CA PHE A 218 7.03 17.87 19.04
C PHE A 218 7.62 17.52 17.67
N ALA A 219 8.40 16.44 17.58
CA ALA A 219 9.02 16.00 16.33
C ALA A 219 7.99 15.48 15.33
N ALA A 220 8.12 15.82 14.05
CA ALA A 220 7.26 15.31 12.97
C ALA A 220 7.32 13.79 12.87
N THR A 221 8.51 13.19 13.04
CA THR A 221 8.67 11.73 13.08
C THR A 221 7.82 11.05 14.15
N ARG A 222 7.63 11.73 15.31
CA ARG A 222 6.79 11.20 16.38
C ARG A 222 5.31 11.24 15.99
N LEU A 223 4.85 12.33 15.37
CA LEU A 223 3.48 12.42 14.88
C LEU A 223 3.20 11.37 13.81
N VAL A 224 4.12 11.20 12.85
CA VAL A 224 4.01 10.15 11.83
C VAL A 224 3.93 8.77 12.49
N GLY A 225 4.83 8.47 13.43
CA GLY A 225 4.84 7.20 14.16
C GLY A 225 3.53 6.93 14.92
N GLU A 226 3.00 7.94 15.63
CA GLU A 226 1.71 7.82 16.33
C GLU A 226 0.55 7.58 15.34
N CYS A 227 0.55 8.29 14.20
CA CYS A 227 -0.46 8.08 13.17
C CYS A 227 -0.43 6.66 12.63
N LEU A 228 0.74 6.15 12.25
CA LEU A 228 0.90 4.80 11.72
C LEU A 228 0.64 3.73 12.79
N GLY A 229 1.10 3.96 14.02
CA GLY A 229 0.96 3.02 15.12
C GLY A 229 -0.49 2.74 15.51
N HIS A 230 -1.33 3.77 15.50
CA HIS A 230 -2.69 3.69 16.04
C HIS A 230 -3.81 3.66 14.98
N HIS A 231 -3.51 3.85 13.70
CA HIS A 231 -4.52 3.76 12.63
C HIS A 231 -4.37 2.46 11.83
N PRO A 232 -5.41 1.62 11.75
CA PRO A 232 -5.29 0.29 11.15
C PRO A 232 -5.04 0.32 9.63
N GLN A 233 -5.36 1.42 8.95
CA GLN A 233 -5.30 1.52 7.49
C GLN A 233 -4.22 2.48 6.98
N LEU A 234 -3.51 3.21 7.85
CA LEU A 234 -2.38 4.05 7.44
C LEU A 234 -1.09 3.22 7.49
N THR A 235 -0.42 3.11 6.36
CA THR A 235 0.81 2.32 6.20
C THR A 235 1.98 3.12 5.64
N SER A 236 1.73 4.33 5.09
CA SER A 236 2.74 5.16 4.44
C SER A 236 3.12 6.37 5.29
N ASP A 237 4.36 6.40 5.77
CA ASP A 237 4.96 7.55 6.46
C ASP A 237 5.08 8.76 5.53
N THR A 238 5.42 8.54 4.29
CA THR A 238 5.51 9.56 3.24
C THR A 238 4.17 10.27 3.05
N LEU A 239 3.06 9.54 2.95
CA LEU A 239 1.74 10.14 2.79
C LEU A 239 1.30 10.91 4.04
N VAL A 240 1.57 10.38 5.23
CA VAL A 240 1.27 11.09 6.49
C VAL A 240 2.09 12.38 6.58
N PHE A 241 3.39 12.33 6.24
CA PHE A 241 4.24 13.52 6.28
C PHE A 241 3.83 14.54 5.21
N TRP A 242 3.42 14.10 4.03
CA TRP A 242 2.86 14.98 3.01
C TRP A 242 1.58 15.68 3.50
N ARG A 243 0.66 14.97 4.17
CA ARG A 243 -0.53 15.63 4.77
C ARG A 243 -0.13 16.62 5.86
N ILE A 244 0.89 16.32 6.67
CA ILE A 244 1.43 17.27 7.67
C ILE A 244 1.92 18.56 6.99
N ARG A 245 2.60 18.46 5.84
CA ARG A 245 3.00 19.66 5.07
C ARG A 245 1.80 20.47 4.60
N ASN A 246 0.74 19.80 4.12
CA ASN A 246 -0.51 20.50 3.75
C ASN A 246 -1.19 21.17 4.95
N LEU A 247 -1.13 20.57 6.14
CA LEU A 247 -1.63 21.18 7.38
C LEU A 247 -0.80 22.39 7.80
N ILE A 248 0.49 22.41 7.50
CA ILE A 248 1.35 23.60 7.70
C ILE A 248 0.97 24.69 6.70
N ASP A 249 0.85 24.36 5.41
CA ASP A 249 0.48 25.31 4.36
C ASP A 249 -0.90 25.95 4.60
N SER A 250 -1.83 25.20 5.21
CA SER A 250 -3.15 25.69 5.63
C SER A 250 -3.15 26.46 6.96
N GLY A 251 -2.00 26.58 7.62
CA GLY A 251 -1.87 27.31 8.89
C GLY A 251 -2.41 26.59 10.12
N ILE A 252 -2.75 25.30 10.03
CA ILE A 252 -3.21 24.48 11.16
C ILE A 252 -2.05 24.03 12.04
N LEU A 253 -0.91 23.79 11.41
CA LEU A 253 0.37 23.50 12.07
C LEU A 253 1.38 24.58 11.70
N THR A 254 2.31 24.83 12.61
CA THR A 254 3.54 25.60 12.35
C THR A 254 4.74 24.67 12.51
N TYR A 255 5.88 25.06 11.96
CA TYR A 255 7.08 24.22 12.03
C TYR A 255 8.35 25.05 12.29
N THR A 256 9.40 24.36 12.77
CA THR A 256 10.78 24.80 12.78
C THR A 256 11.68 23.71 12.23
N GLY A 257 12.83 24.08 11.63
CA GLY A 257 13.73 23.14 11.00
C GLY A 257 13.40 22.91 9.52
N SER A 258 13.46 21.67 9.02
CA SER A 258 13.32 21.33 7.60
C SER A 258 11.94 20.78 7.27
N MET A 259 11.35 21.25 6.17
CA MET A 259 10.10 20.70 5.58
C MET A 259 10.35 19.53 4.63
N THR A 260 11.57 19.31 4.21
CA THR A 260 11.94 18.21 3.31
C THR A 260 12.42 16.97 4.07
N ASN A 261 12.85 17.14 5.33
CA ASN A 261 13.34 16.05 6.17
C ASN A 261 12.52 15.94 7.45
N MET A 262 11.65 14.94 7.56
CA MET A 262 10.81 14.77 8.75
C MET A 262 11.61 14.56 10.06
N ARG A 263 12.88 14.14 9.99
CA ARG A 263 13.75 13.97 11.17
C ARG A 263 14.24 15.29 11.73
N GLU A 264 14.24 16.34 10.91
CA GLU A 264 14.68 17.69 11.25
C GLU A 264 13.51 18.67 11.36
N CYS A 265 12.28 18.18 11.31
CA CYS A 265 11.05 18.96 11.36
C CYS A 265 10.42 18.85 12.76
N TRP A 266 10.22 20.01 13.40
CA TRP A 266 9.50 20.14 14.67
C TRP A 266 8.21 20.90 14.46
N LEU A 267 7.13 20.40 15.02
CA LEU A 267 5.78 20.86 14.77
C LEU A 267 5.16 21.47 16.04
N ARG A 268 4.24 22.41 15.81
CA ARG A 268 3.37 23.00 16.82
C ARG A 268 1.99 23.22 16.21
N LEU A 269 0.92 23.02 16.99
CA LEU A 269 -0.42 23.49 16.61
C LEU A 269 -0.45 25.01 16.60
N SER A 270 -1.11 25.59 15.62
CA SER A 270 -1.42 27.01 15.61
C SER A 270 -2.42 27.33 16.73
N ASP A 271 -2.27 28.53 17.32
CA ASP A 271 -3.14 29.01 18.40
C ASP A 271 -4.58 29.24 17.90
#